data_de4d1c5676174d8ac8b54ec1dd32e1d4
#
_entry.id   de4d1c5676174d8ac8b54ec1dd32e1d4
#
_cell.length_a   1.000
_cell.length_b   1.000
_cell.length_c   1.000
_cell.angle_alpha   90.00
_cell.angle_beta   90.00
_cell.angle_gamma   90.00
#
_symmetry.space_group_name_H-M   'P 1'
#
loop_
_entity.id
_entity.type
_entity.pdbx_description
1 polymer ?
#
loop_
_entity_poly.entity_id
_entity_poly.type
_entity_poly.pdbx_seq_one_letter_code
_entity_poly.pdbx_strand_id
1 'polypeptide(L)'
;MVIINLVLVFAKVALGSFGGGLAALPFIKYELCIARDWLSMQQFSEVVSLAQMTPGPVALNSATFVGYKLAGFWGSLLSSASLIMTPILILMFLLFLIERSTKKMRSKIADFQKAMRPAVAGLVFSAFFTLARPILPQPVLWGILILCVFLLKFEFCRKYPQLIILFGALAGLFCKNWLIS
;
A
#
# COMPACT_ATOMS: atom_id res chain seq x y z
N MET A 1 -2.67 12.77 27.11
CA MET A 1 -2.17 11.39 27.04
C MET A 1 -2.60 10.66 25.76
N VAL A 2 -3.85 10.79 25.28
CA VAL A 2 -4.34 10.08 24.06
C VAL A 2 -3.53 10.42 22.81
N ILE A 3 -3.23 11.67 22.55
CA ILE A 3 -2.51 12.13 21.35
C ILE A 3 -1.10 11.53 21.26
N ILE A 4 -0.35 11.52 22.36
CA ILE A 4 1.01 10.95 22.39
C ILE A 4 0.96 9.45 22.09
N ASN A 5 -0.02 8.76 22.66
CA ASN A 5 -0.22 7.34 22.40
C ASN A 5 -0.62 7.08 20.92
N LEU A 6 -1.44 7.94 20.32
CA LEU A 6 -1.77 7.88 18.89
C LEU A 6 -0.52 8.00 18.01
N VAL A 7 0.32 8.99 18.29
CA VAL A 7 1.58 9.19 17.56
C VAL A 7 2.47 7.95 17.66
N LEU A 8 2.63 7.38 18.86
CA LEU A 8 3.44 6.18 19.08
C LEU A 8 2.85 4.94 18.37
N VAL A 9 1.54 4.78 18.39
CA VAL A 9 0.87 3.66 17.69
C VAL A 9 1.09 3.75 16.20
N PHE A 10 0.83 4.90 15.59
CA PHE A 10 0.99 5.04 14.15
C PHE A 10 2.46 5.08 13.71
N ALA A 11 3.39 5.49 14.57
CA ALA A 11 4.81 5.27 14.35
C ALA A 11 5.17 3.78 14.31
N LYS A 12 4.66 2.96 15.23
CA LYS A 12 4.86 1.50 15.22
C LYS A 12 4.21 0.85 13.99
N VAL A 13 2.99 1.26 13.64
CA VAL A 13 2.32 0.79 12.42
C VAL A 13 3.16 1.10 11.19
N ALA A 14 3.72 2.31 11.10
CA ALA A 14 4.59 2.70 9.99
C ALA A 14 5.84 1.82 9.88
N LEU A 15 6.41 1.42 11.01
CA LEU A 15 7.57 0.53 11.07
C LEU A 15 7.25 -0.92 10.71
N GLY A 16 6.06 -1.40 11.10
CA GLY A 16 5.63 -2.78 10.85
C GLY A 16 4.98 -3.01 9.50
N SER A 17 4.57 -1.94 8.81
CA SER A 17 3.79 -2.03 7.57
C SER A 17 4.68 -2.13 6.32
N PHE A 18 5.48 -3.19 6.23
CA PHE A 18 6.25 -3.47 5.03
C PHE A 18 5.32 -3.90 3.89
N GLY A 19 5.33 -3.15 2.78
CA GLY A 19 4.52 -3.47 1.60
C GLY A 19 3.29 -2.56 1.38
N GLY A 20 3.02 -1.61 2.28
CA GLY A 20 2.01 -0.56 2.11
C GLY A 20 0.54 -1.02 2.18
N GLY A 21 -0.38 -0.08 2.05
CA GLY A 21 -1.81 -0.31 1.84
C GLY A 21 -2.47 -1.29 2.81
N LEU A 22 -2.95 -2.39 2.27
CA LEU A 22 -3.70 -3.41 3.02
C LEU A 22 -2.82 -4.20 4.01
N ALA A 23 -1.51 -4.29 3.79
CA ALA A 23 -0.60 -4.99 4.70
C ALA A 23 -0.48 -4.32 6.08
N ALA A 24 -0.81 -3.03 6.18
CA ALA A 24 -0.85 -2.31 7.45
C ALA A 24 -2.06 -2.68 8.32
N LEU A 25 -3.16 -3.16 7.72
CA LEU A 25 -4.42 -3.40 8.44
C LEU A 25 -4.31 -4.38 9.61
N PRO A 26 -3.58 -5.52 9.52
CA PRO A 26 -3.37 -6.41 10.65
C PRO A 26 -2.66 -5.73 11.83
N PHE A 27 -1.67 -4.86 11.56
CA PHE A 27 -0.97 -4.10 12.60
C PHE A 27 -1.89 -3.06 13.24
N ILE A 28 -2.66 -2.33 12.43
CA ILE A 28 -3.63 -1.35 12.93
C ILE A 28 -4.68 -2.04 13.80
N LYS A 29 -5.22 -3.18 13.33
CA LYS A 29 -6.17 -4.00 14.09
C LYS A 29 -5.60 -4.42 15.44
N TYR A 30 -4.39 -4.97 15.43
CA TYR A 30 -3.74 -5.43 16.65
C TYR A 30 -3.56 -4.30 17.67
N GLU A 31 -2.97 -3.16 17.24
CA GLU A 31 -2.68 -2.03 18.13
C GLU A 31 -3.96 -1.35 18.66
N LEU A 32 -5.01 -1.23 17.85
CA LEU A 32 -6.21 -0.48 18.21
C LEU A 32 -7.28 -1.32 18.89
N CYS A 33 -7.46 -2.59 18.47
CA CYS A 33 -8.54 -3.43 18.99
C CYS A 33 -8.06 -4.42 20.04
N ILE A 34 -6.82 -4.95 19.92
CA ILE A 34 -6.35 -6.02 20.81
C ILE A 34 -5.46 -5.45 21.92
N ALA A 35 -4.45 -4.65 21.56
CA ALA A 35 -3.48 -4.17 22.54
C ALA A 35 -3.98 -3.01 23.40
N ARG A 36 -4.88 -2.18 22.89
CA ARG A 36 -5.32 -0.93 23.56
C ARG A 36 -6.82 -0.83 23.77
N ASP A 37 -7.61 -1.68 23.13
CA ASP A 37 -9.10 -1.69 23.20
C ASP A 37 -9.72 -0.30 22.92
N TRP A 38 -9.11 0.45 21.97
CA TRP A 38 -9.61 1.76 21.58
C TRP A 38 -10.80 1.68 20.63
N LEU A 39 -10.88 0.60 19.85
CA LEU A 39 -11.94 0.35 18.88
C LEU A 39 -12.46 -1.07 19.03
N SER A 40 -13.79 -1.23 18.99
CA SER A 40 -14.39 -2.54 18.78
C SER A 40 -14.09 -3.06 17.37
N MET A 41 -14.26 -4.37 17.15
CA MET A 41 -14.10 -4.97 15.82
C MET A 41 -15.05 -4.37 14.78
N GLN A 42 -16.27 -4.03 15.18
CA GLN A 42 -17.22 -3.37 14.30
C GLN A 42 -16.76 -1.98 13.90
N GLN A 43 -16.31 -1.17 14.86
CA GLN A 43 -15.77 0.17 14.61
C GLN A 43 -14.51 0.13 13.75
N PHE A 44 -13.66 -0.88 13.93
CA PHE A 44 -12.51 -1.08 13.07
C PHE A 44 -12.92 -1.38 11.62
N SER A 45 -13.91 -2.26 11.41
CA SER A 45 -14.46 -2.54 10.08
C SER A 45 -15.03 -1.30 9.39
N GLU A 46 -15.73 -0.44 10.12
CA GLU A 46 -16.24 0.84 9.63
C GLU A 46 -15.09 1.75 9.15
N VAL A 47 -14.05 1.90 9.99
CA VAL A 47 -12.87 2.70 9.65
C VAL A 47 -12.17 2.16 8.39
N VAL A 48 -12.00 0.84 8.29
CA VAL A 48 -11.38 0.20 7.12
C VAL A 48 -12.21 0.42 5.86
N SER A 49 -13.53 0.29 5.96
CA SER A 49 -14.43 0.53 4.82
C SER A 49 -14.34 1.97 4.34
N LEU A 50 -14.39 2.95 5.24
CA LEU A 50 -14.22 4.37 4.91
C LEU A 50 -12.84 4.65 4.30
N ALA A 51 -11.78 4.04 4.88
CA ALA A 51 -10.43 4.22 4.38
C ALA A 51 -10.23 3.65 2.97
N GLN A 52 -10.93 2.57 2.62
CA GLN A 52 -10.90 1.99 1.28
C GLN A 52 -11.74 2.76 0.26
N MET A 53 -12.80 3.43 0.68
CA MET A 53 -13.61 4.29 -0.18
C MET A 53 -12.94 5.64 -0.46
N THR A 54 -11.98 6.05 0.39
CA THR A 54 -11.27 7.32 0.25
C THR A 54 -10.06 7.14 -0.67
N PRO A 55 -9.87 7.99 -1.70
CA PRO A 55 -8.69 7.88 -2.56
C PRO A 55 -7.42 8.15 -1.76
N GLY A 56 -6.45 7.23 -1.85
CA GLY A 56 -5.16 7.33 -1.15
C GLY A 56 -4.73 6.05 -0.45
N PRO A 57 -3.57 6.05 0.21
CA PRO A 57 -3.08 4.89 0.96
C PRO A 57 -4.02 4.53 2.12
N VAL A 58 -4.52 3.30 2.16
CA VAL A 58 -5.48 2.84 3.18
C VAL A 58 -4.96 3.03 4.60
N ALA A 59 -3.67 2.80 4.84
CA ALA A 59 -3.06 3.02 6.14
C ALA A 59 -3.12 4.50 6.58
N LEU A 60 -2.88 5.43 5.64
CA LEU A 60 -2.95 6.87 5.91
C LEU A 60 -4.38 7.32 6.18
N ASN A 61 -5.31 6.86 5.34
CA ASN A 61 -6.74 7.15 5.53
C ASN A 61 -7.22 6.61 6.88
N SER A 62 -6.83 5.37 7.23
CA SER A 62 -7.15 4.78 8.54
C SER A 62 -6.58 5.60 9.70
N ALA A 63 -5.32 6.07 9.60
CA ALA A 63 -4.71 6.92 10.61
C ALA A 63 -5.48 8.23 10.80
N THR A 64 -5.90 8.84 9.69
CA THR A 64 -6.68 10.07 9.68
C THR A 64 -8.03 9.87 10.39
N PHE A 65 -8.78 8.83 10.01
CA PHE A 65 -10.10 8.54 10.59
C PHE A 65 -10.03 8.15 12.06
N VAL A 66 -9.10 7.27 12.43
CA VAL A 66 -8.92 6.86 13.83
C VAL A 66 -8.47 8.04 14.68
N GLY A 67 -7.51 8.83 14.19
CA GLY A 67 -7.04 10.03 14.88
C GLY A 67 -8.16 11.02 15.14
N TYR A 68 -9.01 11.25 14.12
CA TYR A 68 -10.17 12.12 14.27
C TYR A 68 -11.19 11.58 15.27
N LYS A 69 -11.49 10.29 15.23
CA LYS A 69 -12.44 9.65 16.14
C LYS A 69 -12.01 9.71 17.60
N LEU A 70 -10.72 9.58 17.88
CA LEU A 70 -10.19 9.52 19.24
C LEU A 70 -9.80 10.87 19.83
N ALA A 71 -9.34 11.83 19.02
CA ALA A 71 -8.81 13.10 19.49
C ALA A 71 -9.11 14.30 18.55
N GLY A 72 -10.14 14.19 17.71
CA GLY A 72 -10.59 15.24 16.81
C GLY A 72 -9.53 15.65 15.76
N PHE A 73 -9.58 16.91 15.34
CA PHE A 73 -8.70 17.45 14.28
C PHE A 73 -7.21 17.23 14.58
N TRP A 74 -6.76 17.53 15.79
CA TRP A 74 -5.35 17.35 16.19
C TRP A 74 -4.92 15.88 16.22
N GLY A 75 -5.83 15.00 16.63
CA GLY A 75 -5.60 13.55 16.57
C GLY A 75 -5.40 13.08 15.14
N SER A 76 -6.24 13.52 14.23
CA SER A 76 -6.14 13.23 12.79
C SER A 76 -4.80 13.71 12.19
N LEU A 77 -4.45 14.97 12.44
CA LEU A 77 -3.24 15.58 11.91
C LEU A 77 -1.98 14.86 12.40
N LEU A 78 -1.89 14.62 13.71
CA LEU A 78 -0.69 14.05 14.33
C LEU A 78 -0.52 12.56 14.07
N SER A 79 -1.62 11.78 14.00
CA SER A 79 -1.56 10.37 13.61
C SER A 79 -1.11 10.20 12.16
N SER A 80 -1.64 10.99 11.24
CA SER A 80 -1.26 11.00 9.83
C SER A 80 0.19 11.45 9.64
N ALA A 81 0.58 12.54 10.32
CA ALA A 81 1.96 13.02 10.32
C ALA A 81 2.94 11.97 10.87
N SER A 82 2.60 11.30 11.96
CA SER A 82 3.42 10.24 12.54
C SER A 82 3.65 9.09 11.57
N LEU A 83 2.58 8.64 10.88
CA LEU A 83 2.67 7.56 9.91
C LEU A 83 3.62 7.92 8.75
N ILE A 84 3.61 9.17 8.29
CA ILE A 84 4.46 9.64 7.18
C ILE A 84 5.88 9.95 7.66
N MET A 85 6.02 10.67 8.77
CA MET A 85 7.32 11.15 9.24
C MET A 85 8.23 10.02 9.74
N THR A 86 7.67 8.98 10.34
CA THR A 86 8.48 7.87 10.89
C THR A 86 9.40 7.22 9.84
N PRO A 87 8.91 6.75 8.68
CA PRO A 87 9.80 6.18 7.67
C PRO A 87 10.74 7.21 7.05
N ILE A 88 10.32 8.47 6.91
CA ILE A 88 11.16 9.55 6.38
C ILE A 88 12.35 9.80 7.32
N LEU A 89 12.09 9.94 8.63
CA LEU A 89 13.15 10.18 9.62
C LEU A 89 14.14 9.01 9.67
N ILE A 90 13.66 7.77 9.59
CA ILE A 90 14.53 6.60 9.54
C ILE A 90 15.38 6.60 8.27
N LEU A 91 14.77 6.88 7.12
CA LEU A 91 15.50 6.95 5.87
C LEU A 91 16.56 8.05 5.89
N MET A 92 16.22 9.24 6.37
CA MET A 92 17.17 10.35 6.54
C MET A 92 18.32 9.97 7.47
N PHE A 93 18.02 9.32 8.58
CA PHE A 93 19.05 8.85 9.53
C PHE A 93 19.96 7.80 8.87
N LEU A 94 19.41 6.84 8.14
CA LEU A 94 20.18 5.84 7.41
C LEU A 94 21.06 6.48 6.33
N LEU A 95 20.52 7.43 5.56
CA LEU A 95 21.30 8.16 4.54
C LEU A 95 22.46 8.94 5.17
N PHE A 96 22.20 9.63 6.28
CA PHE A 96 23.23 10.34 7.03
C PHE A 96 24.36 9.40 7.51
N LEU A 97 24.01 8.21 8.02
CA LEU A 97 24.99 7.20 8.40
C LEU A 97 25.81 6.71 7.19
N ILE A 98 25.14 6.50 6.06
CA ILE A 98 25.79 6.07 4.81
C ILE A 98 26.72 7.15 4.28
N GLU A 99 26.35 8.42 4.35
CA GLU A 99 27.21 9.53 3.92
C GLU A 99 28.49 9.66 4.75
N ARG A 100 28.40 9.40 6.06
CA ARG A 100 29.57 9.37 6.94
C ARG A 100 30.41 8.09 6.84
N SER A 101 29.92 7.10 6.14
CA SER A 101 30.54 5.79 6.00
C SER A 101 31.72 5.80 5.04
N THR A 102 32.70 4.92 5.25
CA THR A 102 33.84 4.75 4.36
C THR A 102 33.40 4.27 2.97
N LYS A 103 34.20 4.59 1.92
CA LYS A 103 33.97 4.15 0.53
C LYS A 103 33.71 2.62 0.44
N LYS A 104 34.41 1.83 1.26
CA LYS A 104 34.26 0.36 1.35
C LYS A 104 32.86 -0.06 1.84
N MET A 105 32.28 0.70 2.80
CA MET A 105 30.93 0.41 3.31
C MET A 105 29.86 0.78 2.29
N ARG A 106 30.01 1.91 1.60
CA ARG A 106 29.10 2.33 0.51
C ARG A 106 29.06 1.29 -0.62
N SER A 107 30.22 0.74 -1.01
CA SER A 107 30.28 -0.35 -1.98
C SER A 107 29.49 -1.56 -1.53
N LYS A 108 29.70 -2.02 -0.29
CA LYS A 108 28.94 -3.16 0.25
C LYS A 108 27.42 -2.93 0.28
N ILE A 109 26.97 -1.72 0.62
CA ILE A 109 25.54 -1.36 0.59
C ILE A 109 25.01 -1.39 -0.85
N ALA A 110 25.76 -0.88 -1.80
CA ALA A 110 25.39 -0.92 -3.22
C ALA A 110 25.31 -2.38 -3.74
N ASP A 111 26.22 -3.24 -3.33
CA ASP A 111 26.22 -4.65 -3.70
C ASP A 111 25.03 -5.38 -3.05
N PHE A 112 24.71 -5.07 -1.79
CA PHE A 112 23.50 -5.58 -1.12
C PHE A 112 22.22 -5.14 -1.83
N GLN A 113 22.10 -3.86 -2.22
CA GLN A 113 20.95 -3.37 -2.98
C GLN A 113 20.80 -4.08 -4.34
N LYS A 114 21.94 -4.35 -5.03
CA LYS A 114 21.92 -5.13 -6.28
C LYS A 114 21.45 -6.56 -6.04
N ALA A 115 21.93 -7.20 -4.97
CA ALA A 115 21.54 -8.56 -4.59
C ALA A 115 20.06 -8.68 -4.21
N MET A 116 19.43 -7.61 -3.69
CA MET A 116 18.00 -7.60 -3.35
C MET A 116 17.08 -7.44 -4.57
N ARG A 117 17.56 -6.95 -5.70
CA ARG A 117 16.71 -6.73 -6.90
C ARG A 117 15.94 -7.98 -7.36
N PRO A 118 16.56 -9.16 -7.46
CA PRO A 118 15.82 -10.36 -7.86
C PRO A 118 14.76 -10.78 -6.82
N ALA A 119 15.02 -10.57 -5.53
CA ALA A 119 14.03 -10.83 -4.48
C ALA A 119 12.80 -9.92 -4.62
N VAL A 120 13.01 -8.62 -4.86
CA VAL A 120 11.91 -7.67 -5.12
C VAL A 120 11.15 -8.05 -6.38
N ALA A 121 11.84 -8.44 -7.47
CA ALA A 121 11.21 -8.91 -8.69
C ALA A 121 10.36 -10.17 -8.43
N GLY A 122 10.84 -11.10 -7.60
CA GLY A 122 10.09 -12.29 -7.18
C GLY A 122 8.83 -11.94 -6.38
N LEU A 123 8.90 -10.97 -5.48
CA LEU A 123 7.72 -10.48 -4.74
C LEU A 123 6.67 -9.86 -5.67
N VAL A 124 7.10 -9.02 -6.62
CA VAL A 124 6.19 -8.42 -7.62
C VAL A 124 5.56 -9.51 -8.49
N PHE A 125 6.35 -10.51 -8.91
CA PHE A 125 5.84 -11.63 -9.68
C PHE A 125 4.84 -12.48 -8.88
N SER A 126 5.12 -12.75 -7.61
CA SER A 126 4.19 -13.46 -6.70
C SER A 126 2.88 -12.70 -6.52
N ALA A 127 2.94 -11.38 -6.33
CA ALA A 127 1.76 -10.53 -6.24
C ALA A 127 0.94 -10.56 -7.54
N PHE A 128 1.61 -10.45 -8.69
CA PHE A 128 0.98 -10.59 -10.01
C PHE A 128 0.27 -11.95 -10.14
N PHE A 129 0.94 -13.05 -9.81
CA PHE A 129 0.37 -14.39 -9.91
C PHE A 129 -0.84 -14.58 -8.99
N THR A 130 -0.78 -14.03 -7.78
CA THR A 130 -1.89 -14.07 -6.81
C THR A 130 -3.13 -13.34 -7.35
N LEU A 131 -2.94 -12.18 -7.98
CA LEU A 131 -4.03 -11.41 -8.61
C LEU A 131 -4.52 -12.03 -9.90
N ALA A 132 -3.65 -12.67 -10.67
CA ALA A 132 -4.00 -13.33 -11.93
C ALA A 132 -4.73 -14.66 -11.74
N ARG A 133 -4.44 -15.38 -10.65
CA ARG A 133 -4.98 -16.73 -10.39
C ARG A 133 -6.50 -16.86 -10.52
N PRO A 134 -7.35 -15.96 -9.97
CA PRO A 134 -8.80 -16.04 -10.12
C PRO A 134 -9.28 -15.72 -11.54
N ILE A 135 -8.43 -15.11 -12.36
CA ILE A 135 -8.73 -14.67 -13.74
C ILE A 135 -8.38 -15.76 -14.77
N LEU A 136 -7.39 -16.62 -14.43
CA LEU A 136 -6.87 -17.66 -15.32
C LEU A 136 -7.93 -18.60 -15.92
N PRO A 137 -8.99 -19.04 -15.23
CA PRO A 137 -9.98 -19.95 -15.78
C PRO A 137 -10.95 -19.28 -16.77
N GLN A 138 -10.91 -17.96 -16.95
CA GLN A 138 -11.89 -17.24 -17.76
C GLN A 138 -11.32 -16.84 -19.13
N PRO A 139 -11.72 -17.49 -20.26
CA PRO A 139 -11.13 -17.24 -21.58
C PRO A 139 -11.37 -15.81 -22.10
N VAL A 140 -12.47 -15.17 -21.72
CA VAL A 140 -12.79 -13.79 -22.10
C VAL A 140 -11.76 -12.80 -21.56
N LEU A 141 -11.26 -13.03 -20.34
CA LEU A 141 -10.27 -12.17 -19.70
C LEU A 141 -8.89 -12.28 -20.34
N TRP A 142 -8.56 -13.44 -20.95
CA TRP A 142 -7.36 -13.59 -21.78
C TRP A 142 -7.40 -12.71 -23.03
N GLY A 143 -8.57 -12.60 -23.66
CA GLY A 143 -8.76 -11.70 -24.81
C GLY A 143 -8.52 -10.24 -24.42
N ILE A 144 -9.07 -9.79 -23.29
CA ILE A 144 -8.87 -8.44 -22.75
C ILE A 144 -7.40 -8.20 -22.41
N LEU A 145 -6.73 -9.17 -21.78
CA LEU A 145 -5.32 -9.08 -21.41
C LEU A 145 -4.42 -8.95 -22.65
N ILE A 146 -4.63 -9.78 -23.67
CA ILE A 146 -3.88 -9.72 -24.93
C ILE A 146 -4.10 -8.35 -25.60
N LEU A 147 -5.34 -7.86 -25.63
CA LEU A 147 -5.67 -6.56 -26.19
C LEU A 147 -4.98 -5.42 -25.43
N CYS A 148 -4.98 -5.45 -24.09
CA CYS A 148 -4.27 -4.46 -23.26
C CYS A 148 -2.77 -4.50 -23.49
N VAL A 149 -2.16 -5.69 -23.61
CA VAL A 149 -0.72 -5.84 -23.92
C VAL A 149 -0.41 -5.30 -25.32
N PHE A 150 -1.31 -5.53 -26.29
CA PHE A 150 -1.16 -4.97 -27.63
C PHE A 150 -1.23 -3.44 -27.65
N LEU A 151 -2.15 -2.86 -26.88
CA LEU A 151 -2.29 -1.41 -26.72
C LEU A 151 -1.05 -0.75 -26.11
N LEU A 152 -0.25 -1.47 -25.30
CA LEU A 152 1.02 -0.98 -24.78
C LEU A 152 2.09 -0.74 -25.85
N LYS A 153 1.93 -1.29 -27.08
CA LYS A 153 2.83 -1.00 -28.21
C LYS A 153 2.64 0.42 -28.76
N PHE A 154 1.47 1.02 -28.56
CA PHE A 154 1.23 2.39 -29.00
C PHE A 154 1.85 3.39 -28.01
N GLU A 155 2.66 4.33 -28.50
CA GLU A 155 3.35 5.32 -27.68
C GLU A 155 2.40 6.15 -26.81
N PHE A 156 1.21 6.44 -27.33
CA PHE A 156 0.17 7.17 -26.61
C PHE A 156 -0.31 6.41 -25.35
N CYS A 157 -0.58 5.11 -25.46
CA CYS A 157 -0.98 4.27 -24.35
C CYS A 157 0.15 4.05 -23.33
N ARG A 158 1.39 4.01 -23.81
CA ARG A 158 2.59 3.91 -22.96
C ARG A 158 2.83 5.19 -22.15
N LYS A 159 2.44 6.36 -22.70
CA LYS A 159 2.54 7.65 -22.01
C LYS A 159 1.45 7.82 -20.93
N TYR A 160 0.29 7.23 -21.13
CA TYR A 160 -0.85 7.32 -20.21
C TYR A 160 -1.40 5.93 -19.83
N PRO A 161 -0.68 5.18 -18.96
CA PRO A 161 -1.08 3.80 -18.60
C PRO A 161 -2.44 3.73 -17.90
N GLN A 162 -2.92 4.83 -17.29
CA GLN A 162 -4.24 4.92 -16.69
C GLN A 162 -5.38 4.67 -17.69
N LEU A 163 -5.19 5.05 -18.95
CA LEU A 163 -6.19 4.82 -20.01
C LEU A 163 -6.38 3.33 -20.30
N ILE A 164 -5.33 2.54 -20.18
CA ILE A 164 -5.40 1.08 -20.37
C ILE A 164 -6.23 0.43 -19.25
N ILE A 165 -6.05 0.90 -18.02
CA ILE A 165 -6.83 0.43 -16.86
C ILE A 165 -8.30 0.79 -17.05
N LEU A 166 -8.60 2.03 -17.46
CA LEU A 166 -9.96 2.48 -17.72
C LEU A 166 -10.61 1.67 -18.85
N PHE A 167 -9.86 1.46 -19.94
CA PHE A 167 -10.34 0.65 -21.07
C PHE A 167 -10.61 -0.81 -20.67
N GLY A 168 -9.69 -1.43 -19.91
CA GLY A 168 -9.86 -2.78 -19.37
C GLY A 168 -11.09 -2.90 -18.45
N ALA A 169 -11.33 -1.87 -17.60
CA ALA A 169 -12.50 -1.83 -16.74
C ALA A 169 -13.81 -1.70 -17.53
N LEU A 170 -13.85 -0.83 -18.55
CA LEU A 170 -15.01 -0.69 -19.42
C LEU A 170 -15.28 -1.96 -20.23
N ALA A 171 -14.24 -2.57 -20.82
CA ALA A 171 -14.36 -3.84 -21.53
C ALA A 171 -14.89 -4.96 -20.60
N GLY A 172 -14.42 -5.02 -19.35
CA GLY A 172 -14.91 -5.96 -18.35
C GLY A 172 -16.38 -5.74 -17.98
N LEU A 173 -16.84 -4.48 -17.90
CA LEU A 173 -18.26 -4.16 -17.66
C LEU A 173 -19.15 -4.60 -18.83
N PHE A 174 -18.72 -4.38 -20.07
CA PHE A 174 -19.47 -4.84 -21.26
C PHE A 174 -19.53 -6.38 -21.36
N CYS A 175 -18.45 -7.04 -20.95
CA CYS A 175 -18.39 -8.51 -20.94
C CYS A 175 -19.01 -9.15 -19.69
N LYS A 176 -19.54 -8.36 -18.75
CA LYS A 176 -20.11 -8.85 -17.48
C LYS A 176 -21.17 -9.95 -17.68
N ASN A 177 -22.03 -9.80 -18.68
CA ASN A 177 -23.08 -10.80 -19.00
C ASN A 177 -22.51 -12.14 -19.50
N TRP A 178 -21.27 -12.14 -20.04
CA TRP A 178 -20.55 -13.35 -20.47
C TRP A 178 -19.67 -13.95 -19.36
N LEU A 179 -19.36 -13.18 -18.32
CA LEU A 179 -18.52 -13.59 -17.21
C LEU A 179 -19.30 -14.25 -16.06
N ILE A 180 -20.63 -14.05 -16.02
CA ILE A 180 -21.53 -14.56 -14.94
C ILE A 180 -22.29 -15.81 -15.41
N SER A 181 -22.23 -16.14 -16.70
CA SER A 181 -22.76 -17.38 -17.26
C SER A 181 -21.71 -18.49 -17.22
#